data_d0978a988933d10ca4f423cbc5598c11
#
_entry.id   d0978a988933d10ca4f423cbc5598c11
#
_cell.length_a   1.000
_cell.length_b   1.000
_cell.length_c   1.000
_cell.angle_alpha   90.00
_cell.angle_beta   90.00
_cell.angle_gamma   90.00
#
_symmetry.space_group_name_H-M   'P 1'
#
loop_
_entity.id
_entity.type
_entity.pdbx_description
1 polymer ?
#
loop_
_entity_poly.entity_id
_entity_poly.type
_entity_poly.pdbx_seq_one_letter_code
_entity_poly.pdbx_strand_id
1 'polypeptide(L)'
;MEDLPEALVAEILKKITRTSDLNSLSLVSKQLYKMEGNQRGAIRVGSGLCTATKALKSLCARFPNLWKVEIDYSGWIPRHGKQLNNKGLFVFSSHCSSLTDLTLSFCSYIDDSGLRCLAYCKTLVSLRLKSAPEITSIGLFSVAVGCTSLSALHLIDCKKIDSVKWLEYLGRDGSLEELVVKYCKGIKHHDLLKFGSGWMKLQKFEFQGNGGIYGLCQGDVVYDSSYDAHSKNIYDFCCESLRDLRLAHIKTWPEVGLRAVLGKCKALEKLRLQYVHALNDNDLIALSRSCSNLKSISLWLNLQRYSSDVRYCETRTSFTDNSLYALALNCRMLQTVDLRFTGCASDWPSEIGFTQKGFLVLIQSCPIRVLVLNTANFFDDEGMKALSSSPCLETLELMMCEAVTDVGMRFIAHTPCLSSLTLRLCHEVTDVGVAELGHAHKLENLVIDCCSKVSLQAAQGVTKLVHYSRNISDAFMTVGLKDC
;
A
#
# COMPACT_ATOMS: atom_id res chain seq x y z
N MET A 1 18.42 -38.69 -13.00
CA MET A 1 18.92 -37.45 -12.32
C MET A 1 20.26 -37.71 -11.58
N GLU A 2 20.57 -38.94 -11.30
CA GLU A 2 21.84 -39.30 -10.63
C GLU A 2 23.08 -39.03 -11.51
N ASP A 3 22.91 -38.94 -12.83
CA ASP A 3 24.00 -38.71 -13.80
C ASP A 3 24.19 -37.22 -14.18
N LEU A 4 23.39 -36.29 -13.59
CA LEU A 4 23.56 -34.87 -13.87
C LEU A 4 24.64 -34.26 -12.95
N PRO A 5 25.54 -33.42 -13.51
CA PRO A 5 26.50 -32.69 -12.69
C PRO A 5 25.79 -31.84 -11.62
N GLU A 6 26.34 -31.80 -10.40
CA GLU A 6 25.76 -31.07 -9.28
C GLU A 6 25.46 -29.59 -9.63
N ALA A 7 26.32 -28.95 -10.44
CA ALA A 7 26.11 -27.58 -10.89
C ALA A 7 24.83 -27.40 -11.71
N LEU A 8 24.49 -28.34 -12.60
CA LEU A 8 23.27 -28.28 -13.38
C LEU A 8 22.02 -28.53 -12.52
N VAL A 9 22.10 -29.47 -11.59
CA VAL A 9 21.00 -29.72 -10.65
C VAL A 9 20.78 -28.49 -9.77
N ALA A 10 21.84 -27.81 -9.33
CA ALA A 10 21.73 -26.56 -8.58
C ALA A 10 21.02 -25.44 -9.38
N GLU A 11 21.34 -25.31 -10.66
CA GLU A 11 20.67 -24.32 -11.53
C GLU A 11 19.19 -24.69 -11.79
N ILE A 12 18.85 -25.95 -11.90
CA ILE A 12 17.46 -26.41 -11.99
C ILE A 12 16.70 -26.07 -10.72
N LEU A 13 17.28 -26.34 -9.52
CA LEU A 13 16.66 -26.05 -8.23
C LEU A 13 16.38 -24.55 -8.07
N LYS A 14 17.27 -23.66 -8.54
CA LYS A 14 17.04 -22.21 -8.51
C LYS A 14 15.82 -21.75 -9.34
N LYS A 15 15.43 -22.50 -10.37
CA LYS A 15 14.27 -22.19 -11.20
C LYS A 15 12.94 -22.64 -10.61
N ILE A 16 12.97 -23.48 -9.59
CA ILE A 16 11.76 -23.95 -8.92
C ILE A 16 11.34 -22.94 -7.88
N THR A 17 10.21 -22.27 -8.13
CA THR A 17 9.71 -21.20 -7.27
C THR A 17 8.77 -21.67 -6.17
N ARG A 18 8.11 -22.83 -6.36
CA ARG A 18 7.16 -23.36 -5.38
C ARG A 18 7.88 -24.13 -4.27
N THR A 19 7.67 -23.72 -3.03
CA THR A 19 8.23 -24.39 -1.84
C THR A 19 7.79 -25.85 -1.71
N SER A 20 6.54 -26.18 -2.12
CA SER A 20 6.03 -27.55 -2.15
C SER A 20 6.87 -28.46 -3.02
N ASP A 21 7.24 -27.97 -4.20
CA ASP A 21 7.98 -28.75 -5.20
C ASP A 21 9.42 -28.98 -4.73
N LEU A 22 10.06 -27.96 -4.13
CA LEU A 22 11.37 -28.09 -3.48
C LEU A 22 11.34 -29.10 -2.32
N ASN A 23 10.29 -29.07 -1.49
CA ASN A 23 10.10 -30.03 -0.42
C ASN A 23 9.96 -31.46 -0.96
N SER A 24 9.15 -31.64 -2.02
CA SER A 24 8.97 -32.94 -2.66
C SER A 24 10.29 -33.48 -3.24
N LEU A 25 11.05 -32.63 -3.94
CA LEU A 25 12.36 -33.02 -4.50
C LEU A 25 13.34 -33.40 -3.41
N SER A 26 13.33 -32.74 -2.26
CA SER A 26 14.20 -33.06 -1.15
C SER A 26 13.96 -34.47 -0.52
N LEU A 27 12.79 -35.06 -0.80
CA LEU A 27 12.44 -36.41 -0.34
C LEU A 27 12.87 -37.53 -1.32
N VAL A 28 13.27 -37.17 -2.54
CA VAL A 28 13.59 -38.16 -3.61
C VAL A 28 14.94 -38.84 -3.38
N SER A 29 15.98 -38.09 -2.97
CA SER A 29 17.29 -38.66 -2.70
C SER A 29 18.10 -37.84 -1.68
N LYS A 30 19.09 -38.47 -1.05
CA LYS A 30 20.01 -37.79 -0.11
C LYS A 30 20.80 -36.67 -0.79
N GLN A 31 21.16 -36.85 -2.06
CA GLN A 31 21.87 -35.86 -2.84
C GLN A 31 20.99 -34.63 -3.07
N LEU A 32 19.77 -34.80 -3.56
CA LEU A 32 18.79 -33.71 -3.75
C LEU A 32 18.44 -33.01 -2.43
N TYR A 33 18.31 -33.77 -1.33
CA TYR A 33 18.12 -33.22 0.01
C TYR A 33 19.24 -32.25 0.40
N LYS A 34 20.51 -32.66 0.21
CA LYS A 34 21.69 -31.85 0.54
C LYS A 34 21.78 -30.61 -0.37
N MET A 35 21.61 -30.83 -1.67
CA MET A 35 21.71 -29.76 -2.65
C MET A 35 20.59 -28.71 -2.46
N GLU A 36 19.34 -29.14 -2.26
CA GLU A 36 18.23 -28.27 -1.95
C GLU A 36 18.48 -27.47 -0.67
N GLY A 37 19.01 -28.13 0.39
CA GLY A 37 19.36 -27.46 1.63
C GLY A 37 20.40 -26.36 1.45
N ASN A 38 21.40 -26.57 0.61
CA ASN A 38 22.43 -25.56 0.31
C ASN A 38 21.91 -24.42 -0.60
N GLN A 39 20.93 -24.68 -1.43
CA GLN A 39 20.37 -23.68 -2.35
C GLN A 39 19.25 -22.84 -1.74
N ARG A 40 18.57 -23.35 -0.72
CA ARG A 40 17.45 -22.65 -0.10
C ARG A 40 17.93 -21.47 0.73
N GLY A 41 17.62 -20.26 0.23
CA GLY A 41 17.92 -19.00 0.91
C GLY A 41 16.73 -18.39 1.65
N ALA A 42 15.51 -18.85 1.41
CA ALA A 42 14.29 -18.29 2.00
C ALA A 42 13.40 -19.38 2.60
N ILE A 43 12.88 -19.14 3.80
CA ILE A 43 11.89 -20.01 4.46
C ILE A 43 10.74 -19.22 5.04
N ARG A 44 9.56 -19.84 5.04
CA ARG A 44 8.39 -19.38 5.80
C ARG A 44 8.02 -20.42 6.84
N VAL A 45 7.87 -19.98 8.07
CA VAL A 45 7.52 -20.80 9.23
C VAL A 45 6.17 -20.27 9.76
N GLY A 46 5.20 -21.17 9.94
CA GLY A 46 3.86 -20.80 10.40
C GLY A 46 3.33 -21.75 11.48
N SER A 47 2.01 -21.73 11.67
CA SER A 47 1.29 -22.63 12.56
C SER A 47 1.51 -24.10 12.16
N GLY A 48 1.85 -24.96 13.10
CA GLY A 48 2.02 -26.41 12.86
C GLY A 48 3.37 -27.00 13.28
N LEU A 49 4.35 -26.18 13.65
CA LEU A 49 5.61 -26.68 14.22
C LEU A 49 5.44 -26.93 15.73
N CYS A 50 5.47 -28.21 16.14
CA CYS A 50 5.24 -28.63 17.53
C CYS A 50 6.18 -27.99 18.56
N THR A 51 7.38 -27.59 18.18
CA THR A 51 8.35 -26.89 19.03
C THR A 51 9.15 -25.90 18.18
N ALA A 52 8.62 -24.70 17.95
CA ALA A 52 9.18 -23.71 17.05
C ALA A 52 10.71 -23.51 17.24
N THR A 53 11.19 -23.39 18.48
CA THR A 53 12.60 -23.18 18.78
C THR A 53 13.50 -24.36 18.39
N LYS A 54 13.07 -25.62 18.63
CA LYS A 54 13.85 -26.81 18.21
C LYS A 54 13.83 -26.97 16.70
N ALA A 55 12.66 -26.76 16.08
CA ALA A 55 12.51 -26.81 14.63
C ALA A 55 13.41 -25.78 13.94
N LEU A 56 13.50 -24.57 14.47
CA LEU A 56 14.38 -23.54 13.93
C LEU A 56 15.87 -23.92 13.96
N LYS A 57 16.35 -24.48 15.07
CA LYS A 57 17.74 -24.96 15.15
C LYS A 57 18.03 -25.99 14.04
N SER A 58 17.11 -26.93 13.84
CA SER A 58 17.23 -27.94 12.78
C SER A 58 17.14 -27.32 11.38
N LEU A 59 16.27 -26.29 11.19
CA LEU A 59 16.15 -25.58 9.91
C LEU A 59 17.40 -24.76 9.60
N CYS A 60 17.99 -24.06 10.57
CA CYS A 60 19.22 -23.31 10.37
C CYS A 60 20.39 -24.25 10.05
N ALA A 61 20.46 -25.44 10.68
CA ALA A 61 21.47 -26.45 10.36
C ALA A 61 21.29 -27.04 8.95
N ARG A 62 20.04 -27.24 8.52
CA ARG A 62 19.70 -27.74 7.18
C ARG A 62 19.92 -26.71 6.07
N PHE A 63 19.64 -25.41 6.32
CA PHE A 63 19.68 -24.33 5.36
C PHE A 63 20.73 -23.30 5.77
N PRO A 64 22.02 -23.56 5.57
CA PRO A 64 23.09 -22.67 6.05
C PRO A 64 23.12 -21.30 5.37
N ASN A 65 22.54 -21.18 4.18
CA ASN A 65 22.55 -19.97 3.36
C ASN A 65 21.25 -19.16 3.47
N LEU A 66 20.53 -19.26 4.59
CA LEU A 66 19.31 -18.50 4.81
C LEU A 66 19.61 -17.00 4.89
N TRP A 67 19.05 -16.26 3.93
CA TRP A 67 19.07 -14.81 3.91
C TRP A 67 17.71 -14.20 4.21
N LYS A 68 16.60 -14.96 4.01
CA LYS A 68 15.23 -14.50 4.28
C LYS A 68 14.47 -15.48 5.14
N VAL A 69 13.86 -14.97 6.20
CA VAL A 69 13.02 -15.75 7.11
C VAL A 69 11.72 -15.01 7.39
N GLU A 70 10.62 -15.68 7.18
CA GLU A 70 9.28 -15.20 7.50
C GLU A 70 8.65 -16.13 8.54
N ILE A 71 8.29 -15.58 9.69
CA ILE A 71 7.57 -16.27 10.76
C ILE A 71 6.19 -15.65 10.86
N ASP A 72 5.16 -16.44 10.59
CA ASP A 72 3.79 -15.98 10.54
C ASP A 72 2.85 -16.88 11.32
N TYR A 73 2.30 -16.36 12.41
CA TYR A 73 1.33 -17.04 13.26
C TYR A 73 -0.10 -16.48 13.11
N SER A 74 -0.45 -15.85 11.99
CA SER A 74 -1.78 -15.28 11.74
C SER A 74 -2.92 -16.31 11.89
N GLY A 75 -2.67 -17.57 11.53
CA GLY A 75 -3.63 -18.68 11.70
C GLY A 75 -3.39 -19.55 12.93
N TRP A 76 -2.58 -19.11 13.91
CA TRP A 76 -2.24 -19.93 15.06
C TRP A 76 -3.41 -20.07 16.04
N ILE A 77 -3.64 -21.30 16.47
CA ILE A 77 -4.60 -21.66 17.51
C ILE A 77 -3.82 -22.26 18.70
N PRO A 78 -4.14 -21.96 19.97
CA PRO A 78 -3.40 -22.41 21.15
C PRO A 78 -3.15 -23.94 21.26
N ARG A 79 -3.94 -24.73 20.57
CA ARG A 79 -3.81 -26.21 20.51
C ARG A 79 -2.81 -26.72 19.47
N HIS A 80 -2.31 -25.87 18.56
CA HIS A 80 -1.48 -26.26 17.42
C HIS A 80 0.04 -26.08 17.64
N GLY A 81 0.50 -26.14 18.88
CA GLY A 81 1.92 -26.08 19.19
C GLY A 81 2.37 -24.77 19.84
N LYS A 82 3.68 -24.63 20.06
CA LYS A 82 4.28 -23.45 20.71
C LYS A 82 4.84 -22.48 19.68
N GLN A 83 4.50 -21.21 19.80
CA GLN A 83 5.12 -20.15 19.02
C GLN A 83 6.60 -20.01 19.36
N LEU A 84 7.32 -19.33 18.46
CA LEU A 84 8.67 -18.87 18.70
C LEU A 84 8.73 -17.92 19.90
N ASN A 85 9.75 -18.07 20.72
CA ASN A 85 10.05 -17.18 21.84
C ASN A 85 11.44 -16.53 21.69
N ASN A 86 11.86 -15.74 22.67
CA ASN A 86 13.16 -15.05 22.67
C ASN A 86 14.36 -15.99 22.49
N LYS A 87 14.30 -17.22 23.07
CA LYS A 87 15.36 -18.22 22.90
C LYS A 87 15.50 -18.68 21.45
N GLY A 88 14.36 -18.81 20.75
CA GLY A 88 14.36 -19.14 19.33
C GLY A 88 14.97 -18.02 18.47
N LEU A 89 14.70 -16.78 18.80
CA LEU A 89 15.27 -15.64 18.09
C LEU A 89 16.79 -15.53 18.33
N PHE A 90 17.25 -15.86 19.54
CA PHE A 90 18.67 -16.00 19.85
C PHE A 90 19.35 -17.09 18.99
N VAL A 91 18.70 -18.24 18.81
CA VAL A 91 19.21 -19.30 17.92
C VAL A 91 19.38 -18.79 16.49
N PHE A 92 18.43 -18.01 15.99
CA PHE A 92 18.53 -17.40 14.67
C PHE A 92 19.72 -16.48 14.54
N SER A 93 19.85 -15.52 15.46
CA SER A 93 20.94 -14.53 15.44
C SER A 93 22.32 -15.19 15.53
N SER A 94 22.40 -16.39 16.15
CA SER A 94 23.66 -17.12 16.32
C SER A 94 24.02 -18.03 15.16
N HIS A 95 23.03 -18.51 14.37
CA HIS A 95 23.26 -19.54 13.35
C HIS A 95 23.03 -19.04 11.91
N CYS A 96 22.33 -17.91 11.71
CA CYS A 96 22.02 -17.37 10.38
C CYS A 96 22.83 -16.09 10.13
N SER A 97 24.13 -16.24 9.87
CA SER A 97 25.04 -15.10 9.63
C SER A 97 24.74 -14.32 8.35
N SER A 98 24.03 -14.94 7.40
CA SER A 98 23.64 -14.35 6.11
C SER A 98 22.24 -13.72 6.13
N LEU A 99 21.58 -13.62 7.29
CA LEU A 99 20.22 -13.12 7.40
C LEU A 99 20.15 -11.64 7.06
N THR A 100 19.42 -11.32 5.99
CA THR A 100 19.19 -9.93 5.52
C THR A 100 17.74 -9.49 5.63
N ASP A 101 16.78 -10.42 5.61
CA ASP A 101 15.34 -10.12 5.65
C ASP A 101 14.64 -10.98 6.72
N LEU A 102 14.05 -10.33 7.71
CA LEU A 102 13.31 -10.97 8.78
C LEU A 102 11.90 -10.38 8.91
N THR A 103 10.90 -11.25 8.83
CA THR A 103 9.50 -10.90 9.10
C THR A 103 9.00 -11.69 10.29
N LEU A 104 8.42 -10.99 11.28
CA LEU A 104 7.79 -11.55 12.46
C LEU A 104 6.33 -11.08 12.51
N SER A 105 5.40 -12.01 12.27
CA SER A 105 3.96 -11.73 12.27
C SER A 105 3.24 -12.49 13.36
N PHE A 106 2.43 -11.80 14.17
CA PHE A 106 1.62 -12.37 15.26
C PHE A 106 2.44 -13.15 16.31
N CYS A 107 3.68 -12.70 16.58
CA CYS A 107 4.61 -13.33 17.51
C CYS A 107 4.42 -12.84 18.94
N SER A 108 3.50 -13.45 19.70
CA SER A 108 3.11 -12.99 21.05
C SER A 108 4.13 -13.34 22.16
N TYR A 109 5.11 -14.19 21.89
CA TYR A 109 6.13 -14.60 22.88
C TYR A 109 7.52 -14.05 22.57
N ILE A 110 7.60 -13.05 21.69
CA ILE A 110 8.80 -12.27 21.42
C ILE A 110 8.60 -10.88 22.02
N ASP A 111 9.51 -10.49 22.90
CA ASP A 111 9.60 -9.17 23.53
C ASP A 111 10.90 -8.45 23.18
N ASP A 112 11.19 -7.36 23.88
CA ASP A 112 12.41 -6.55 23.68
C ASP A 112 13.71 -7.33 23.90
N SER A 113 13.69 -8.37 24.76
CA SER A 113 14.87 -9.23 25.00
C SER A 113 15.16 -10.07 23.77
N GLY A 114 14.12 -10.54 23.07
CA GLY A 114 14.26 -11.22 21.78
C GLY A 114 14.82 -10.29 20.70
N LEU A 115 14.27 -9.09 20.54
CA LEU A 115 14.79 -8.12 19.58
C LEU A 115 16.24 -7.70 19.85
N ARG A 116 16.65 -7.64 21.11
CA ARG A 116 18.05 -7.35 21.48
C ARG A 116 19.02 -8.40 20.90
N CYS A 117 18.60 -9.64 20.74
CA CYS A 117 19.43 -10.67 20.10
C CYS A 117 19.69 -10.33 18.62
N LEU A 118 18.76 -9.66 17.92
CA LEU A 118 18.95 -9.24 16.53
C LEU A 118 20.00 -8.16 16.36
N ALA A 119 20.36 -7.43 17.41
CA ALA A 119 21.43 -6.42 17.38
C ALA A 119 22.79 -7.01 16.95
N TYR A 120 22.95 -8.32 17.03
CA TYR A 120 24.13 -9.03 16.55
C TYR A 120 24.07 -9.38 15.05
N CYS A 121 22.89 -9.28 14.42
CA CYS A 121 22.71 -9.54 12.97
C CYS A 121 23.14 -8.32 12.16
N LYS A 122 24.44 -8.14 11.96
CA LYS A 122 24.99 -6.98 11.24
C LYS A 122 24.60 -6.92 9.75
N THR A 123 24.22 -8.05 9.18
CA THR A 123 23.78 -8.19 7.79
C THR A 123 22.29 -7.90 7.60
N LEU A 124 21.52 -7.67 8.67
CA LEU A 124 20.08 -7.45 8.58
C LEU A 124 19.78 -6.12 7.87
N VAL A 125 19.14 -6.20 6.72
CA VAL A 125 18.76 -5.09 5.85
C VAL A 125 17.28 -4.71 6.04
N SER A 126 16.42 -5.72 6.22
CA SER A 126 14.98 -5.53 6.32
C SER A 126 14.40 -6.22 7.56
N LEU A 127 13.68 -5.47 8.37
CA LEU A 127 12.92 -5.99 9.51
C LEU A 127 11.44 -5.60 9.38
N ARG A 128 10.56 -6.61 9.40
CA ARG A 128 9.11 -6.41 9.41
C ARG A 128 8.49 -7.01 10.65
N LEU A 129 7.81 -6.18 11.44
CA LEU A 129 7.06 -6.56 12.64
C LEU A 129 5.57 -6.32 12.37
N LYS A 130 4.76 -7.38 12.44
CA LYS A 130 3.30 -7.29 12.26
C LYS A 130 2.60 -7.89 13.46
N SER A 131 1.74 -7.10 14.11
CA SER A 131 0.99 -7.54 15.29
C SER A 131 1.89 -8.21 16.33
N ALA A 132 2.95 -7.50 16.76
CA ALA A 132 3.91 -7.94 17.77
C ALA A 132 3.60 -7.23 19.10
N PRO A 133 2.72 -7.81 19.96
CA PRO A 133 2.11 -7.10 21.08
C PRO A 133 3.07 -6.85 22.25
N GLU A 134 4.16 -7.61 22.38
CA GLU A 134 5.09 -7.50 23.50
C GLU A 134 6.35 -6.67 23.19
N ILE A 135 6.51 -6.24 21.93
CA ILE A 135 7.63 -5.41 21.51
C ILE A 135 7.32 -3.94 21.80
N THR A 136 8.28 -3.25 22.44
CA THR A 136 8.21 -1.83 22.75
C THR A 136 9.28 -1.01 21.98
N SER A 137 9.29 0.29 22.19
CA SER A 137 10.30 1.19 21.65
C SER A 137 11.74 0.85 22.10
N ILE A 138 11.90 0.16 23.24
CA ILE A 138 13.22 -0.25 23.79
C ILE A 138 13.83 -1.34 22.92
N GLY A 139 13.03 -2.35 22.51
CA GLY A 139 13.49 -3.39 21.62
C GLY A 139 13.92 -2.84 20.26
N LEU A 140 13.12 -1.93 19.68
CA LEU A 140 13.46 -1.26 18.43
C LEU A 140 14.74 -0.42 18.56
N PHE A 141 14.95 0.25 19.66
CA PHE A 141 16.18 0.99 19.92
C PHE A 141 17.41 0.07 19.90
N SER A 142 17.31 -1.11 20.49
CA SER A 142 18.39 -2.11 20.46
C SER A 142 18.73 -2.56 19.03
N VAL A 143 17.70 -2.75 18.18
CA VAL A 143 17.87 -3.07 16.75
C VAL A 143 18.50 -1.90 15.99
N ALA A 144 18.01 -0.68 16.22
CA ALA A 144 18.53 0.51 15.56
C ALA A 144 20.01 0.76 15.82
N VAL A 145 20.47 0.51 17.06
CA VAL A 145 21.89 0.62 17.44
C VAL A 145 22.71 -0.54 16.91
N GLY A 146 22.14 -1.76 16.89
CA GLY A 146 22.86 -2.98 16.57
C GLY A 146 22.95 -3.31 15.09
N CYS A 147 21.87 -3.14 14.34
CA CYS A 147 21.76 -3.52 12.94
C CYS A 147 22.17 -2.37 12.02
N THR A 148 23.46 -2.17 11.82
CA THR A 148 24.02 -1.03 11.06
C THR A 148 23.69 -1.04 9.57
N SER A 149 23.27 -2.19 9.02
CA SER A 149 22.88 -2.34 7.61
C SER A 149 21.37 -2.17 7.38
N LEU A 150 20.59 -1.88 8.44
CA LEU A 150 19.12 -1.83 8.34
C LEU A 150 18.69 -0.63 7.49
N SER A 151 18.08 -0.91 6.35
CA SER A 151 17.56 0.09 5.41
C SER A 151 16.04 0.03 5.23
N ALA A 152 15.37 -1.06 5.64
CA ALA A 152 13.93 -1.19 5.58
C ALA A 152 13.33 -1.60 6.93
N LEU A 153 12.40 -0.79 7.45
CA LEU A 153 11.70 -1.07 8.70
C LEU A 153 10.18 -0.94 8.52
N HIS A 154 9.46 -2.04 8.81
CA HIS A 154 8.00 -2.06 8.78
C HIS A 154 7.45 -2.38 10.17
N LEU A 155 6.58 -1.52 10.67
CA LEU A 155 5.87 -1.64 11.93
C LEU A 155 4.37 -1.62 11.65
N ILE A 156 3.69 -2.73 11.82
CA ILE A 156 2.26 -2.87 11.51
C ILE A 156 1.55 -3.41 12.74
N ASP A 157 0.56 -2.67 13.27
CA ASP A 157 -0.21 -3.05 14.45
C ASP A 157 0.64 -3.39 15.70
N CYS A 158 1.73 -2.63 15.92
CA CYS A 158 2.60 -2.78 17.07
C CYS A 158 2.19 -1.78 18.17
N LYS A 159 1.29 -2.22 19.06
CA LYS A 159 0.54 -1.32 19.96
C LYS A 159 1.36 -0.72 21.12
N LYS A 160 2.46 -1.38 21.54
CA LYS A 160 3.31 -0.95 22.66
C LYS A 160 4.48 -0.07 22.22
N ILE A 161 4.62 0.20 20.92
CA ILE A 161 5.64 1.13 20.43
C ILE A 161 5.12 2.55 20.62
N ASP A 162 5.67 3.28 21.57
CA ASP A 162 5.18 4.57 22.07
C ASP A 162 6.15 5.75 21.85
N SER A 163 7.34 5.48 21.34
CA SER A 163 8.39 6.47 21.12
C SER A 163 9.09 6.25 19.79
N VAL A 164 9.60 7.32 19.20
CA VAL A 164 10.35 7.34 17.94
C VAL A 164 11.86 7.55 18.13
N LYS A 165 12.38 7.47 19.37
CA LYS A 165 13.80 7.67 19.66
C LYS A 165 14.73 6.71 18.89
N TRP A 166 14.26 5.52 18.58
CA TRP A 166 14.99 4.55 17.74
C TRP A 166 15.25 5.08 16.32
N LEU A 167 14.37 5.95 15.81
CA LEU A 167 14.52 6.54 14.48
C LEU A 167 15.67 7.56 14.43
N GLU A 168 16.00 8.21 15.55
CA GLU A 168 17.16 9.12 15.63
C GLU A 168 18.47 8.41 15.25
N TYR A 169 18.59 7.13 15.57
CA TYR A 169 19.76 6.33 15.21
C TYR A 169 19.72 5.88 13.74
N LEU A 170 18.59 5.35 13.27
CA LEU A 170 18.43 4.94 11.87
C LEU A 170 18.45 6.13 10.91
N GLY A 171 17.96 7.28 11.38
CA GLY A 171 17.93 8.51 10.59
C GLY A 171 19.25 9.26 10.55
N ARG A 172 20.03 9.25 11.65
CA ARG A 172 21.26 10.03 11.79
C ARG A 172 22.32 9.65 10.75
N ASP A 173 22.48 8.37 10.49
CA ASP A 173 23.44 7.84 9.53
C ASP A 173 22.86 7.74 8.11
N GLY A 174 21.59 8.11 7.92
CA GLY A 174 20.90 8.14 6.63
C GLY A 174 20.85 6.78 5.91
N SER A 175 20.84 5.67 6.65
CA SER A 175 20.79 4.32 6.07
C SER A 175 19.37 3.92 5.66
N LEU A 176 18.32 4.54 6.24
CA LEU A 176 16.95 4.11 6.04
C LEU A 176 16.42 4.54 4.66
N GLU A 177 16.03 3.56 3.84
CA GLU A 177 15.45 3.73 2.51
C GLU A 177 13.95 3.49 2.49
N GLU A 178 13.44 2.62 3.37
CA GLU A 178 12.03 2.30 3.47
C GLU A 178 11.55 2.32 4.92
N LEU A 179 10.50 3.12 5.20
CA LEU A 179 9.83 3.17 6.50
C LEU A 179 8.32 3.01 6.30
N VAL A 180 7.76 1.97 6.93
CA VAL A 180 6.31 1.72 6.96
C VAL A 180 5.85 1.66 8.40
N VAL A 181 4.91 2.51 8.79
CA VAL A 181 4.31 2.55 10.13
C VAL A 181 2.79 2.56 9.99
N LYS A 182 2.13 1.47 10.39
CA LYS A 182 0.67 1.33 10.30
C LYS A 182 0.07 0.91 11.65
N TYR A 183 -1.00 1.55 12.06
CA TYR A 183 -1.78 1.17 13.25
C TYR A 183 -0.97 1.09 14.56
N CYS A 184 0.12 1.85 14.67
CA CYS A 184 0.93 1.96 15.89
C CYS A 184 0.44 3.13 16.74
N LYS A 185 -0.32 2.85 17.82
CA LYS A 185 -1.06 3.87 18.60
C LYS A 185 -0.16 4.96 19.21
N GLY A 186 1.06 4.61 19.60
CA GLY A 186 1.99 5.53 20.27
C GLY A 186 2.79 6.42 19.31
N ILE A 187 2.69 6.20 18.00
CA ILE A 187 3.45 6.97 17.01
C ILE A 187 2.48 7.88 16.25
N LYS A 188 2.72 9.17 16.28
CA LYS A 188 1.99 10.16 15.51
C LYS A 188 2.82 10.60 14.30
N HIS A 189 2.14 11.02 13.22
CA HIS A 189 2.83 11.46 11.99
C HIS A 189 3.81 12.61 12.23
N HIS A 190 3.48 13.57 13.10
CA HIS A 190 4.36 14.70 13.42
C HIS A 190 5.61 14.29 14.20
N ASP A 191 5.59 13.17 14.94
CA ASP A 191 6.80 12.65 15.60
C ASP A 191 7.81 12.16 14.53
N LEU A 192 7.32 11.54 13.47
CA LEU A 192 8.15 11.07 12.36
C LEU A 192 8.72 12.24 11.54
N LEU A 193 7.99 13.34 11.41
CA LEU A 193 8.44 14.52 10.66
C LEU A 193 9.56 15.31 11.35
N LYS A 194 9.85 15.07 12.63
CA LYS A 194 10.93 15.72 13.38
C LYS A 194 12.35 15.29 12.96
N PHE A 195 12.48 14.23 12.19
CA PHE A 195 13.78 13.63 11.85
C PHE A 195 14.37 14.14 10.52
N GLY A 196 14.43 15.44 10.34
CA GLY A 196 14.82 16.14 9.10
C GLY A 196 15.94 15.49 8.28
N SER A 197 17.14 15.38 8.81
CA SER A 197 18.30 14.79 8.09
C SER A 197 18.19 13.28 7.85
N GLY A 198 17.44 12.55 8.67
CA GLY A 198 17.22 11.11 8.54
C GLY A 198 16.44 10.69 7.30
N TRP A 199 15.81 11.65 6.63
CA TRP A 199 15.01 11.40 5.43
C TRP A 199 15.80 11.48 4.13
N MET A 200 17.08 11.81 4.17
CA MET A 200 17.88 12.06 2.97
C MET A 200 17.92 10.89 1.98
N LYS A 201 17.99 9.65 2.46
CA LYS A 201 18.03 8.45 1.62
C LYS A 201 16.67 7.74 1.52
N LEU A 202 15.66 8.23 2.22
CA LEU A 202 14.36 7.57 2.26
C LEU A 202 13.69 7.64 0.88
N GLN A 203 13.42 6.48 0.30
CA GLN A 203 12.79 6.33 -1.01
C GLN A 203 11.30 6.02 -0.88
N LYS A 204 10.91 5.32 0.19
CA LYS A 204 9.51 5.00 0.46
C LYS A 204 9.15 5.31 1.91
N PHE A 205 8.08 6.09 2.04
CA PHE A 205 7.46 6.34 3.34
C PHE A 205 5.98 6.04 3.29
N GLU A 206 5.51 5.21 4.23
CA GLU A 206 4.11 4.89 4.39
C GLU A 206 3.72 5.03 5.85
N PHE A 207 2.72 5.89 6.11
CA PHE A 207 2.16 6.07 7.44
C PHE A 207 0.64 5.93 7.41
N GLN A 208 0.12 5.10 8.32
CA GLN A 208 -1.31 4.94 8.51
C GLN A 208 -1.66 5.10 9.99
N GLY A 209 -2.48 6.10 10.29
CA GLY A 209 -2.99 6.35 11.62
C GLY A 209 -4.01 5.30 12.09
N ASN A 210 -4.37 5.36 13.37
CA ASN A 210 -5.34 4.43 14.00
C ASN A 210 -6.81 4.80 13.76
N GLY A 211 -7.10 5.94 13.13
CA GLY A 211 -8.46 6.39 12.84
C GLY A 211 -9.12 5.50 11.80
N GLY A 212 -10.12 4.70 12.18
CA GLY A 212 -11.04 4.12 11.19
C GLY A 212 -11.83 5.22 10.49
N ILE A 213 -12.47 4.90 9.34
CA ILE A 213 -13.30 5.82 8.56
C ILE A 213 -14.33 6.57 9.44
N TYR A 214 -14.83 5.92 10.48
CA TYR A 214 -15.82 6.45 11.42
C TYR A 214 -15.20 7.15 12.65
N GLY A 215 -13.96 6.87 13.01
CA GLY A 215 -13.29 7.43 14.21
C GLY A 215 -12.90 8.89 14.08
N LEU A 216 -12.83 9.41 12.86
CA LEU A 216 -12.49 10.81 12.58
C LEU A 216 -13.73 11.73 12.64
N CYS A 217 -14.95 11.16 12.66
CA CYS A 217 -16.22 11.91 12.70
C CYS A 217 -16.73 12.17 14.13
N GLN A 218 -16.22 11.50 15.15
CA GLN A 218 -16.60 11.75 16.55
C GLN A 218 -15.65 12.75 17.20
N GLY A 219 -16.11 13.91 17.27
CA GLY A 219 -16.06 15.10 18.09
C GLY A 219 -15.00 15.34 19.18
N ASP A 220 -13.85 14.74 19.20
CA ASP A 220 -12.78 15.17 20.08
C ASP A 220 -11.64 15.81 19.28
N VAL A 221 -11.88 17.09 18.87
CA VAL A 221 -10.79 18.02 18.60
C VAL A 221 -10.20 18.40 19.97
N VAL A 222 -9.47 17.50 20.58
CA VAL A 222 -8.54 17.92 21.62
C VAL A 222 -7.48 18.74 20.91
N TYR A 223 -7.58 20.04 21.09
CA TYR A 223 -6.56 21.00 20.68
C TYR A 223 -5.29 20.57 21.41
N ASP A 224 -4.40 19.89 20.71
CA ASP A 224 -3.11 19.50 21.29
C ASP A 224 -2.26 20.77 21.34
N SER A 225 -2.20 21.40 22.53
CA SER A 225 -1.40 22.60 22.77
C SER A 225 0.09 22.40 22.47
N SER A 226 0.56 21.16 22.35
CA SER A 226 1.91 20.85 21.86
C SER A 226 2.08 21.22 20.38
N TYR A 227 1.01 21.37 19.64
CA TYR A 227 1.03 21.72 18.22
C TYR A 227 1.49 23.16 17.98
N ASP A 228 1.09 24.12 18.82
CA ASP A 228 1.53 25.53 18.72
C ASP A 228 3.04 25.69 19.00
N ALA A 229 3.61 24.86 19.87
CA ALA A 229 5.05 24.83 20.11
C ALA A 229 5.84 24.27 18.93
N HIS A 230 5.23 23.41 18.10
CA HIS A 230 5.85 22.78 16.93
C HIS A 230 5.70 23.60 15.65
N SER A 231 4.73 24.51 15.58
CA SER A 231 4.49 25.36 14.39
C SER A 231 5.65 26.34 14.14
N LYS A 232 6.45 26.65 15.17
CA LYS A 232 7.62 27.53 15.08
C LYS A 232 8.91 26.82 14.67
N ASN A 233 8.95 25.49 14.69
CA ASN A 233 10.10 24.75 14.21
C ASN A 233 10.04 24.64 12.69
N ILE A 234 10.89 25.41 12.03
CA ILE A 234 11.19 25.25 10.61
C ILE A 234 11.78 23.85 10.48
N TYR A 235 10.98 22.90 9.94
CA TYR A 235 11.49 21.58 9.63
C TYR A 235 12.52 21.74 8.50
N ASP A 236 13.79 21.71 8.83
CA ASP A 236 14.89 21.64 7.87
C ASP A 236 14.96 20.18 7.34
N PHE A 237 14.10 19.92 6.39
CA PHE A 237 13.69 18.60 5.99
C PHE A 237 14.09 18.40 4.54
N CYS A 238 14.98 17.48 4.32
CA CYS A 238 15.41 17.10 2.98
C CYS A 238 14.85 15.72 2.62
N CYS A 239 13.95 15.65 1.64
CA CYS A 239 13.40 14.39 1.14
C CYS A 239 13.56 14.28 -0.39
N GLU A 240 14.75 14.62 -0.88
CA GLU A 240 15.05 14.62 -2.32
C GLU A 240 15.04 13.21 -2.93
N SER A 241 15.26 12.17 -2.13
CA SER A 241 15.25 10.76 -2.59
C SER A 241 13.87 10.11 -2.54
N LEU A 242 12.86 10.74 -1.92
CA LEU A 242 11.55 10.13 -1.70
C LEU A 242 10.79 9.97 -3.02
N ARG A 243 10.47 8.71 -3.37
CA ARG A 243 9.78 8.32 -4.59
C ARG A 243 8.35 7.84 -4.37
N ASP A 244 8.08 7.23 -3.22
CA ASP A 244 6.76 6.67 -2.88
C ASP A 244 6.32 7.21 -1.52
N LEU A 245 5.29 8.07 -1.49
CA LEU A 245 4.71 8.63 -0.29
C LEU A 245 3.26 8.18 -0.15
N ARG A 246 2.96 7.47 0.96
CA ARG A 246 1.62 6.97 1.26
C ARG A 246 1.21 7.38 2.65
N LEU A 247 0.12 8.13 2.74
CA LEU A 247 -0.42 8.64 4.00
C LEU A 247 -1.89 8.27 4.11
N ALA A 248 -2.28 7.69 5.25
CA ALA A 248 -3.65 7.28 5.46
C ALA A 248 -4.16 7.60 6.87
N HIS A 249 -5.42 8.01 6.98
CA HIS A 249 -6.10 8.29 8.25
C HIS A 249 -5.34 9.27 9.15
N ILE A 250 -4.94 10.39 8.57
CA ILE A 250 -4.20 11.46 9.25
C ILE A 250 -5.05 12.71 9.29
N LYS A 251 -5.02 13.40 10.43
CA LYS A 251 -5.46 14.78 10.55
C LYS A 251 -4.23 15.67 10.57
N THR A 252 -4.07 16.53 9.58
CA THR A 252 -3.00 17.53 9.52
C THR A 252 -3.61 18.93 9.70
N TRP A 253 -2.76 19.93 9.95
CA TRP A 253 -3.18 21.32 10.06
C TRP A 253 -2.55 22.14 8.93
N PRO A 254 -3.24 23.15 8.41
CA PRO A 254 -2.86 23.84 7.16
C PRO A 254 -1.46 24.48 7.17
N GLU A 255 -0.90 24.74 8.33
CA GLU A 255 0.30 25.56 8.45
C GLU A 255 1.59 24.79 8.77
N VAL A 256 1.54 23.46 8.98
CA VAL A 256 2.68 22.75 9.58
C VAL A 256 2.90 21.35 8.99
N GLY A 257 4.15 21.01 8.79
CA GLY A 257 4.66 19.64 8.63
C GLY A 257 4.44 19.05 7.24
N LEU A 258 3.26 18.47 6.95
CA LEU A 258 3.02 17.72 5.72
C LEU A 258 3.10 18.63 4.46
N ARG A 259 2.61 19.86 4.52
CA ARG A 259 2.72 20.83 3.43
C ARG A 259 4.18 21.14 3.08
N ALA A 260 5.03 21.30 4.11
CA ALA A 260 6.46 21.50 3.90
C ALA A 260 7.13 20.27 3.26
N VAL A 261 6.71 19.06 3.67
CA VAL A 261 7.18 17.79 3.05
C VAL A 261 6.80 17.74 1.58
N LEU A 262 5.52 17.94 1.26
CA LEU A 262 5.01 17.86 -0.11
C LEU A 262 5.73 18.82 -1.05
N GLY A 263 6.09 20.02 -0.61
CA GLY A 263 6.84 20.99 -1.41
C GLY A 263 8.34 20.68 -1.59
N LYS A 264 8.90 19.68 -0.90
CA LYS A 264 10.33 19.32 -0.95
C LYS A 264 10.64 17.97 -1.62
N CYS A 265 9.62 17.20 -1.99
CA CYS A 265 9.78 15.84 -2.56
C CYS A 265 10.02 15.88 -4.08
N LYS A 266 11.19 16.34 -4.53
CA LYS A 266 11.49 16.52 -5.96
C LYS A 266 11.50 15.21 -6.78
N ALA A 267 11.86 14.09 -6.17
CA ALA A 267 11.95 12.77 -6.82
C ALA A 267 10.66 11.96 -6.76
N LEU A 268 9.56 12.53 -6.24
CA LEU A 268 8.32 11.79 -5.99
C LEU A 268 7.71 11.27 -7.30
N GLU A 269 7.53 9.96 -7.35
CA GLU A 269 6.90 9.25 -8.47
C GLU A 269 5.48 8.77 -8.12
N LYS A 270 5.25 8.45 -6.85
CA LYS A 270 3.96 7.91 -6.37
C LYS A 270 3.48 8.64 -5.13
N LEU A 271 2.25 9.15 -5.18
CA LEU A 271 1.57 9.77 -4.06
C LEU A 271 0.26 9.06 -3.78
N ARG A 272 0.04 8.62 -2.52
CA ARG A 272 -1.25 8.11 -2.06
C ARG A 272 -1.68 8.85 -0.80
N LEU A 273 -2.82 9.53 -0.86
CA LEU A 273 -3.45 10.23 0.25
C LEU A 273 -4.82 9.60 0.50
N GLN A 274 -4.98 8.90 1.63
CA GLN A 274 -6.23 8.23 1.98
C GLN A 274 -6.79 8.85 3.26
N TYR A 275 -7.93 9.54 3.13
CA TYR A 275 -8.59 10.18 4.29
C TYR A 275 -7.62 11.06 5.09
N VAL A 276 -6.87 11.90 4.39
CA VAL A 276 -5.98 12.90 4.98
C VAL A 276 -6.75 14.21 5.08
N HIS A 277 -7.04 14.62 6.32
CA HIS A 277 -7.84 15.81 6.58
C HIS A 277 -6.98 17.08 6.62
N ALA A 278 -7.60 18.22 6.29
CA ALA A 278 -7.05 19.58 6.29
C ALA A 278 -5.98 19.88 5.21
N LEU A 279 -5.75 18.99 4.25
CA LEU A 279 -5.09 19.35 3.00
C LEU A 279 -6.08 20.09 2.07
N ASN A 280 -5.56 20.97 1.22
CA ASN A 280 -6.34 21.73 0.25
C ASN A 280 -5.58 21.92 -1.07
N ASP A 281 -6.16 22.66 -2.00
CA ASP A 281 -5.56 22.90 -3.32
C ASP A 281 -4.13 23.43 -3.25
N ASN A 282 -3.81 24.33 -2.30
CA ASN A 282 -2.46 24.89 -2.17
C ASN A 282 -1.40 23.81 -1.91
N ASP A 283 -1.77 22.73 -1.24
CA ASP A 283 -0.85 21.61 -0.95
C ASP A 283 -0.54 20.81 -2.22
N LEU A 284 -1.56 20.50 -3.02
CA LEU A 284 -1.35 19.80 -4.30
C LEU A 284 -0.69 20.72 -5.36
N ILE A 285 -0.98 22.01 -5.35
CA ILE A 285 -0.30 23.01 -6.20
C ILE A 285 1.19 23.08 -5.84
N ALA A 286 1.53 23.16 -4.55
CA ALA A 286 2.92 23.19 -4.10
C ALA A 286 3.64 21.88 -4.48
N LEU A 287 3.00 20.72 -4.27
CA LEU A 287 3.53 19.42 -4.65
C LEU A 287 3.76 19.34 -6.16
N SER A 288 2.77 19.70 -6.98
CA SER A 288 2.87 19.57 -8.43
C SER A 288 4.02 20.39 -9.01
N ARG A 289 4.27 21.58 -8.45
CA ARG A 289 5.40 22.44 -8.84
C ARG A 289 6.77 21.83 -8.52
N SER A 290 6.83 21.02 -7.45
CA SER A 290 8.08 20.39 -6.99
C SER A 290 8.32 19.02 -7.61
N CYS A 291 7.28 18.29 -8.02
CA CYS A 291 7.30 16.87 -8.37
C CYS A 291 6.91 16.64 -9.85
N SER A 292 7.73 17.14 -10.80
CA SER A 292 7.47 16.94 -12.24
C SER A 292 7.50 15.47 -12.69
N ASN A 293 8.13 14.59 -11.91
CA ASN A 293 8.27 13.16 -12.19
C ASN A 293 7.12 12.30 -11.64
N LEU A 294 6.03 12.92 -11.14
CA LEU A 294 4.91 12.19 -10.58
C LEU A 294 4.23 11.34 -11.65
N LYS A 295 4.21 10.02 -11.44
CA LYS A 295 3.63 9.00 -12.34
C LYS A 295 2.31 8.46 -11.84
N SER A 296 2.08 8.49 -10.53
CA SER A 296 0.89 7.91 -9.91
C SER A 296 0.37 8.79 -8.79
N ILE A 297 -0.92 9.11 -8.83
CA ILE A 297 -1.63 9.79 -7.75
C ILE A 297 -2.88 9.00 -7.36
N SER A 298 -3.07 8.81 -6.06
CA SER A 298 -4.26 8.17 -5.49
C SER A 298 -4.81 9.07 -4.37
N LEU A 299 -6.02 9.56 -4.54
CA LEU A 299 -6.72 10.43 -3.60
C LEU A 299 -8.01 9.75 -3.14
N TRP A 300 -8.06 9.37 -1.87
CA TRP A 300 -9.27 8.85 -1.25
C TRP A 300 -9.83 9.93 -0.33
N LEU A 301 -10.90 10.55 -0.76
CA LEU A 301 -11.49 11.73 -0.15
C LEU A 301 -12.80 11.35 0.53
N ASN A 302 -13.06 11.94 1.68
CA ASN A 302 -14.35 11.90 2.33
C ASN A 302 -14.90 13.31 2.46
N LEU A 303 -16.20 13.40 2.62
CA LEU A 303 -16.85 14.67 2.92
C LEU A 303 -16.37 15.19 4.28
N GLN A 304 -15.91 16.43 4.29
CA GLN A 304 -15.53 17.12 5.51
C GLN A 304 -16.68 17.99 6.00
N ARG A 305 -17.07 17.83 7.25
CA ARG A 305 -18.02 18.72 7.90
C ARG A 305 -17.26 19.92 8.47
N TYR A 306 -17.54 21.10 7.96
CA TYR A 306 -16.86 22.33 8.37
C TYR A 306 -17.53 23.05 9.56
N SER A 307 -18.73 22.64 9.98
CA SER A 307 -19.47 23.24 11.10
C SER A 307 -20.01 22.20 12.06
N SER A 308 -19.99 22.52 13.35
CA SER A 308 -20.68 21.76 14.38
C SER A 308 -22.22 22.00 14.38
N ASP A 309 -22.69 23.03 13.67
CA ASP A 309 -24.11 23.31 13.55
C ASP A 309 -24.69 22.53 12.37
N VAL A 310 -25.50 21.51 12.68
CA VAL A 310 -26.10 20.57 11.72
C VAL A 310 -26.97 21.27 10.65
N ARG A 311 -27.40 22.50 10.90
CA ARG A 311 -28.30 23.27 10.00
C ARG A 311 -27.57 24.01 8.88
N TYR A 312 -26.24 24.20 8.98
CA TYR A 312 -25.43 24.95 8.01
C TYR A 312 -24.16 24.20 7.62
N CYS A 313 -24.19 22.87 7.64
CA CYS A 313 -23.01 22.07 7.37
C CYS A 313 -22.78 21.96 5.87
N GLU A 314 -21.97 22.85 5.30
CA GLU A 314 -21.40 22.60 3.97
C GLU A 314 -20.39 21.46 4.05
N THR A 315 -20.75 20.34 3.46
CA THR A 315 -19.87 19.19 3.32
C THR A 315 -19.24 19.23 1.93
N ARG A 316 -17.92 19.38 1.86
CA ARG A 316 -17.18 19.38 0.59
C ARG A 316 -15.90 18.57 0.71
N THR A 317 -15.43 18.05 -0.42
CA THR A 317 -14.07 17.50 -0.49
C THR A 317 -13.03 18.62 -0.43
N SER A 318 -11.85 18.28 0.08
CA SER A 318 -10.77 19.26 0.34
C SER A 318 -10.13 19.85 -0.92
N PHE A 319 -10.31 19.21 -2.08
CA PHE A 319 -9.67 19.58 -3.33
C PHE A 319 -10.71 19.98 -4.36
N THR A 320 -10.34 20.94 -5.22
CA THR A 320 -11.13 21.43 -6.32
C THR A 320 -10.40 21.27 -7.66
N ASP A 321 -11.02 21.72 -8.75
CA ASP A 321 -10.41 21.73 -10.09
C ASP A 321 -9.06 22.43 -10.14
N ASN A 322 -8.76 23.36 -9.21
CA ASN A 322 -7.45 24.02 -9.12
C ASN A 322 -6.33 23.00 -8.90
N SER A 323 -6.56 21.96 -8.11
CA SER A 323 -5.64 20.84 -7.92
C SER A 323 -5.44 20.06 -9.23
N LEU A 324 -6.50 19.77 -9.96
CA LEU A 324 -6.44 19.05 -11.24
C LEU A 324 -5.70 19.85 -12.31
N TYR A 325 -5.94 21.16 -12.41
CA TYR A 325 -5.22 22.03 -13.33
C TYR A 325 -3.72 22.13 -13.00
N ALA A 326 -3.38 22.19 -11.71
CA ALA A 326 -1.99 22.22 -11.29
C ALA A 326 -1.26 20.91 -11.63
N LEU A 327 -1.90 19.75 -11.44
CA LEU A 327 -1.37 18.46 -11.84
C LEU A 327 -1.21 18.37 -13.37
N ALA A 328 -2.23 18.77 -14.12
CA ALA A 328 -2.20 18.77 -15.58
C ALA A 328 -1.05 19.64 -16.17
N LEU A 329 -0.80 20.78 -15.53
CA LEU A 329 0.24 21.71 -15.97
C LEU A 329 1.67 21.19 -15.67
N ASN A 330 1.89 20.65 -14.46
CA ASN A 330 3.22 20.40 -13.94
C ASN A 330 3.62 18.92 -13.96
N CYS A 331 2.66 17.97 -13.90
CA CYS A 331 2.93 16.52 -13.76
C CYS A 331 2.63 15.75 -15.06
N ARG A 332 3.25 16.14 -16.15
CA ARG A 332 2.99 15.59 -17.50
C ARG A 332 3.40 14.13 -17.70
N MET A 333 4.05 13.51 -16.70
CA MET A 333 4.41 12.09 -16.67
C MET A 333 3.36 11.23 -15.96
N LEU A 334 2.22 11.80 -15.56
CA LEU A 334 1.19 11.13 -14.79
C LEU A 334 0.51 10.05 -15.64
N GLN A 335 0.56 8.80 -15.17
CA GLN A 335 0.06 7.61 -15.86
C GLN A 335 -1.06 6.91 -15.09
N THR A 336 -1.08 7.06 -13.76
CA THR A 336 -2.09 6.42 -12.91
C THR A 336 -2.82 7.47 -12.10
N VAL A 337 -4.14 7.49 -12.21
CA VAL A 337 -5.03 8.35 -11.43
C VAL A 337 -6.07 7.47 -10.74
N ASP A 338 -6.12 7.49 -9.41
CA ASP A 338 -7.09 6.79 -8.58
C ASP A 338 -7.81 7.81 -7.69
N LEU A 339 -9.07 8.10 -7.99
CA LEU A 339 -9.92 9.04 -7.25
C LEU A 339 -11.08 8.30 -6.63
N ARG A 340 -11.17 8.33 -5.30
CA ARG A 340 -12.25 7.67 -4.55
C ARG A 340 -12.91 8.65 -3.60
N PHE A 341 -14.24 8.70 -3.66
CA PHE A 341 -15.06 9.60 -2.86
C PHE A 341 -15.96 8.77 -1.94
N THR A 342 -15.79 8.92 -0.63
CA THR A 342 -16.55 8.15 0.36
C THR A 342 -17.54 9.04 1.08
N GLY A 343 -18.77 8.55 1.24
CA GLY A 343 -19.83 9.28 1.91
C GLY A 343 -20.52 10.32 1.03
N CYS A 344 -20.22 10.36 -0.28
CA CYS A 344 -20.94 11.15 -1.27
C CYS A 344 -22.17 10.35 -1.71
N ALA A 345 -23.38 10.85 -1.40
CA ALA A 345 -24.59 10.25 -1.90
C ALA A 345 -24.85 10.71 -3.35
N SER A 346 -25.43 9.83 -4.18
CA SER A 346 -25.79 10.12 -5.58
C SER A 346 -26.68 11.36 -5.73
N ASP A 347 -27.50 11.64 -4.71
CA ASP A 347 -28.51 12.72 -4.71
C ASP A 347 -27.94 14.10 -4.35
N TRP A 348 -26.62 14.21 -4.07
CA TRP A 348 -25.97 15.43 -3.58
C TRP A 348 -24.84 15.88 -4.51
N PRO A 349 -25.16 16.54 -5.64
CA PRO A 349 -24.18 16.81 -6.70
C PRO A 349 -23.10 17.84 -6.36
N SER A 350 -23.27 18.64 -5.30
CA SER A 350 -22.38 19.78 -5.03
C SER A 350 -21.22 19.54 -4.07
N GLU A 351 -21.08 18.32 -3.56
CA GLU A 351 -20.12 18.04 -2.46
C GLU A 351 -18.73 17.68 -2.93
N ILE A 352 -18.59 17.17 -4.15
CA ILE A 352 -17.27 16.89 -4.75
C ILE A 352 -16.74 18.18 -5.37
N GLY A 353 -15.56 18.62 -4.93
CA GLY A 353 -14.93 19.84 -5.43
C GLY A 353 -14.39 19.72 -6.85
N PHE A 354 -14.25 18.48 -7.37
CA PHE A 354 -13.88 18.24 -8.76
C PHE A 354 -15.11 18.29 -9.68
N THR A 355 -14.92 18.89 -10.87
CA THR A 355 -15.89 18.86 -11.94
C THR A 355 -15.36 18.07 -13.12
N GLN A 356 -16.26 17.64 -14.00
CA GLN A 356 -15.87 17.00 -15.26
C GLN A 356 -14.91 17.88 -16.07
N LYS A 357 -15.13 19.20 -16.11
CA LYS A 357 -14.27 20.13 -16.84
C LYS A 357 -12.81 20.08 -16.36
N GLY A 358 -12.59 20.15 -15.04
CA GLY A 358 -11.24 20.05 -14.46
C GLY A 358 -10.60 18.69 -14.73
N PHE A 359 -11.40 17.63 -14.60
CA PHE A 359 -10.94 16.28 -14.86
C PHE A 359 -10.57 16.03 -16.34
N LEU A 360 -11.36 16.55 -17.28
CA LEU A 360 -11.05 16.46 -18.73
C LEU A 360 -9.71 17.13 -19.07
N VAL A 361 -9.40 18.27 -18.47
CA VAL A 361 -8.09 18.92 -18.66
C VAL A 361 -6.95 18.01 -18.19
N LEU A 362 -7.12 17.33 -17.06
CA LEU A 362 -6.10 16.39 -16.55
C LEU A 362 -5.87 15.22 -17.52
N ILE A 363 -6.93 14.53 -17.96
CA ILE A 363 -6.80 13.35 -18.82
C ILE A 363 -6.30 13.69 -20.23
N GLN A 364 -6.57 14.91 -20.73
CA GLN A 364 -6.05 15.37 -22.02
C GLN A 364 -4.59 15.82 -21.97
N SER A 365 -4.12 16.25 -20.78
CA SER A 365 -2.75 16.76 -20.60
C SER A 365 -1.75 15.68 -20.23
N CYS A 366 -2.20 14.53 -19.72
CA CYS A 366 -1.35 13.49 -19.17
C CYS A 366 -1.57 12.15 -19.90
N PRO A 367 -0.52 11.32 -20.08
CA PRO A 367 -0.61 9.99 -20.71
C PRO A 367 -1.19 8.95 -19.75
N ILE A 368 -2.48 9.12 -19.37
CA ILE A 368 -3.12 8.24 -18.39
C ILE A 368 -3.28 6.84 -18.97
N ARG A 369 -2.71 5.85 -18.28
CA ARG A 369 -2.79 4.41 -18.60
C ARG A 369 -3.75 3.67 -17.69
N VAL A 370 -3.82 4.07 -16.42
CA VAL A 370 -4.69 3.46 -15.41
C VAL A 370 -5.56 4.55 -14.80
N LEU A 371 -6.85 4.39 -14.92
CA LEU A 371 -7.84 5.27 -14.32
C LEU A 371 -8.78 4.48 -13.42
N VAL A 372 -8.85 4.89 -12.15
CA VAL A 372 -9.78 4.34 -11.16
C VAL A 372 -10.66 5.46 -10.63
N LEU A 373 -11.97 5.31 -10.77
CA LEU A 373 -12.98 6.24 -10.26
C LEU A 373 -13.96 5.50 -9.37
N ASN A 374 -14.14 5.98 -8.15
CA ASN A 374 -15.14 5.44 -7.23
C ASN A 374 -16.04 6.55 -6.72
N THR A 375 -17.36 6.41 -6.93
CA THR A 375 -18.41 7.39 -6.56
C THR A 375 -18.13 8.79 -7.17
N ALA A 376 -17.57 8.80 -8.39
CA ALA A 376 -17.22 10.03 -9.10
C ALA A 376 -18.43 10.54 -9.91
N ASN A 377 -19.47 11.04 -9.23
CA ASN A 377 -20.74 11.45 -9.84
C ASN A 377 -20.63 12.65 -10.78
N PHE A 378 -19.49 13.33 -10.80
CA PHE A 378 -19.17 14.39 -11.77
C PHE A 378 -18.73 13.85 -13.13
N PHE A 379 -18.47 12.55 -13.24
CA PHE A 379 -17.96 11.88 -14.45
C PHE A 379 -19.08 11.09 -15.12
N ASP A 380 -19.40 11.43 -16.36
CA ASP A 380 -20.52 10.91 -17.12
C ASP A 380 -20.10 10.36 -18.49
N ASP A 381 -21.07 10.15 -19.39
CA ASP A 381 -20.86 9.62 -20.74
C ASP A 381 -20.01 10.56 -21.63
N GLU A 382 -20.06 11.89 -21.44
CA GLU A 382 -19.17 12.82 -22.15
C GLU A 382 -17.71 12.66 -21.66
N GLY A 383 -17.53 12.35 -20.37
CA GLY A 383 -16.23 11.94 -19.84
C GLY A 383 -15.72 10.65 -20.49
N MET A 384 -16.59 9.65 -20.64
CA MET A 384 -16.28 8.38 -21.34
C MET A 384 -15.91 8.61 -22.81
N LYS A 385 -16.60 9.51 -23.51
CA LYS A 385 -16.29 9.92 -24.87
C LYS A 385 -14.91 10.59 -24.96
N ALA A 386 -14.55 11.45 -24.01
CA ALA A 386 -13.22 12.02 -23.98
C ALA A 386 -12.12 10.97 -23.74
N LEU A 387 -12.37 9.97 -22.87
CA LEU A 387 -11.47 8.85 -22.64
C LEU A 387 -11.29 7.95 -23.87
N SER A 388 -12.32 7.81 -24.71
CA SER A 388 -12.24 6.97 -25.92
C SER A 388 -11.19 7.47 -26.90
N SER A 389 -10.84 8.74 -26.85
CA SER A 389 -9.78 9.36 -27.66
C SER A 389 -8.39 9.23 -27.02
N SER A 390 -8.26 8.66 -25.80
CA SER A 390 -6.99 8.51 -25.13
C SER A 390 -6.14 7.41 -25.78
N PRO A 391 -4.94 7.73 -26.27
CA PRO A 391 -4.10 6.73 -26.97
C PRO A 391 -3.45 5.74 -26.00
N CYS A 392 -3.43 6.02 -24.69
CA CYS A 392 -2.63 5.30 -23.72
C CYS A 392 -3.47 4.53 -22.68
N LEU A 393 -4.79 4.72 -22.60
CA LEU A 393 -5.62 4.11 -21.56
C LEU A 393 -5.68 2.58 -21.71
N GLU A 394 -5.13 1.88 -20.72
CA GLU A 394 -5.04 0.41 -20.68
C GLU A 394 -6.02 -0.20 -19.68
N THR A 395 -6.23 0.48 -18.56
CA THR A 395 -7.08 -0.02 -17.48
C THR A 395 -8.05 1.07 -17.04
N LEU A 396 -9.32 0.72 -17.02
CA LEU A 396 -10.41 1.55 -16.48
C LEU A 396 -11.15 0.77 -15.40
N GLU A 397 -11.25 1.34 -14.21
CA GLU A 397 -12.06 0.82 -13.11
C GLU A 397 -13.07 1.88 -12.68
N LEU A 398 -14.36 1.55 -12.79
CA LEU A 398 -15.49 2.36 -12.36
C LEU A 398 -16.23 1.65 -11.25
N MET A 399 -16.45 2.32 -10.13
CA MET A 399 -17.21 1.81 -9.00
C MET A 399 -18.23 2.84 -8.54
N MET A 400 -19.50 2.47 -8.46
CA MET A 400 -20.61 3.38 -8.08
C MET A 400 -20.61 4.68 -8.88
N CYS A 401 -20.33 4.62 -10.19
CA CYS A 401 -20.37 5.75 -11.11
C CYS A 401 -21.72 5.77 -11.83
N GLU A 402 -22.74 6.32 -11.21
CA GLU A 402 -24.15 6.24 -11.67
C GLU A 402 -24.43 7.14 -12.88
N ALA A 403 -23.60 8.16 -13.13
CA ALA A 403 -23.73 9.01 -14.32
C ALA A 403 -23.19 8.37 -15.62
N VAL A 404 -22.56 7.20 -15.53
CA VAL A 404 -22.07 6.41 -16.68
C VAL A 404 -23.10 5.39 -17.07
N THR A 405 -23.54 5.45 -18.35
CA THR A 405 -24.59 4.61 -18.90
C THR A 405 -24.09 3.73 -20.07
N ASP A 406 -25.01 3.06 -20.76
CA ASP A 406 -24.71 2.28 -22.00
C ASP A 406 -24.09 3.16 -23.09
N VAL A 407 -24.40 4.46 -23.11
CA VAL A 407 -23.79 5.41 -24.07
C VAL A 407 -22.30 5.53 -23.81
N GLY A 408 -21.90 5.64 -22.55
CA GLY A 408 -20.49 5.62 -22.14
C GLY A 408 -19.77 4.34 -22.52
N MET A 409 -20.43 3.18 -22.39
CA MET A 409 -19.87 1.88 -22.80
C MET A 409 -19.60 1.82 -24.30
N ARG A 410 -20.50 2.37 -25.13
CA ARG A 410 -20.30 2.47 -26.57
C ARG A 410 -19.06 3.30 -26.91
N PHE A 411 -18.83 4.43 -26.23
CA PHE A 411 -17.64 5.22 -26.47
C PHE A 411 -16.38 4.48 -26.07
N ILE A 412 -16.34 3.89 -24.88
CA ILE A 412 -15.12 3.22 -24.37
C ILE A 412 -14.72 1.97 -25.14
N ALA A 413 -15.69 1.32 -25.80
CA ALA A 413 -15.43 0.18 -26.69
C ALA A 413 -14.47 0.52 -27.84
N HIS A 414 -14.37 1.79 -28.22
CA HIS A 414 -13.49 2.26 -29.30
C HIS A 414 -12.11 2.72 -28.79
N THR A 415 -11.82 2.60 -27.50
CA THR A 415 -10.53 3.00 -26.93
C THR A 415 -9.40 2.11 -27.44
N PRO A 416 -8.33 2.68 -28.06
CA PRO A 416 -7.39 1.90 -28.86
C PRO A 416 -6.51 0.95 -28.06
N CYS A 417 -6.31 1.19 -26.76
CA CYS A 417 -5.39 0.43 -25.90
C CYS A 417 -6.05 -0.21 -24.68
N LEU A 418 -7.35 -0.10 -24.52
CA LEU A 418 -8.06 -0.64 -23.34
C LEU A 418 -7.98 -2.17 -23.32
N SER A 419 -7.29 -2.71 -22.32
CA SER A 419 -7.09 -4.14 -22.10
C SER A 419 -7.84 -4.69 -20.90
N SER A 420 -8.17 -3.83 -19.92
CA SER A 420 -8.88 -4.22 -18.71
C SER A 420 -9.96 -3.22 -18.35
N LEU A 421 -11.17 -3.68 -18.17
CA LEU A 421 -12.33 -2.90 -17.70
C LEU A 421 -12.94 -3.56 -16.48
N THR A 422 -13.13 -2.76 -15.42
CA THR A 422 -13.82 -3.17 -14.20
C THR A 422 -15.00 -2.26 -13.95
N LEU A 423 -16.18 -2.85 -13.83
CA LEU A 423 -17.43 -2.20 -13.46
C LEU A 423 -17.94 -2.80 -12.15
N ARG A 424 -18.07 -1.98 -11.10
CA ARG A 424 -18.59 -2.41 -9.80
C ARG A 424 -19.72 -1.49 -9.35
N LEU A 425 -20.87 -2.08 -9.02
CA LEU A 425 -22.02 -1.32 -8.55
C LEU A 425 -22.41 -0.15 -9.51
N CYS A 426 -22.19 -0.31 -10.82
CA CYS A 426 -22.58 0.65 -11.84
C CYS A 426 -24.00 0.28 -12.33
N HIS A 427 -25.01 0.87 -11.71
CA HIS A 427 -26.41 0.42 -11.90
C HIS A 427 -27.07 0.97 -13.17
N GLU A 428 -26.48 1.97 -13.83
CA GLU A 428 -27.02 2.53 -15.08
C GLU A 428 -26.43 1.87 -16.33
N VAL A 429 -25.46 0.98 -16.19
CA VAL A 429 -24.96 0.10 -17.26
C VAL A 429 -25.83 -1.16 -17.32
N THR A 430 -26.30 -1.51 -18.53
CA THR A 430 -27.16 -2.68 -18.78
C THR A 430 -26.48 -3.70 -19.70
N ASP A 431 -27.18 -4.79 -20.01
CA ASP A 431 -26.76 -5.79 -21.00
C ASP A 431 -26.45 -5.15 -22.37
N VAL A 432 -27.15 -4.07 -22.75
CA VAL A 432 -26.92 -3.36 -24.02
C VAL A 432 -25.53 -2.71 -24.04
N GLY A 433 -25.16 -2.01 -22.97
CA GLY A 433 -23.84 -1.38 -22.88
C GLY A 433 -22.71 -2.39 -22.83
N VAL A 434 -22.91 -3.52 -22.13
CA VAL A 434 -21.91 -4.60 -22.08
C VAL A 434 -21.74 -5.26 -23.44
N ALA A 435 -22.81 -5.42 -24.23
CA ALA A 435 -22.71 -5.98 -25.59
C ALA A 435 -21.87 -5.09 -26.55
N GLU A 436 -21.93 -3.75 -26.38
CA GLU A 436 -21.09 -2.82 -27.18
C GLU A 436 -19.58 -3.06 -26.95
N LEU A 437 -19.17 -3.57 -25.79
CA LEU A 437 -17.77 -3.91 -25.49
C LEU A 437 -17.21 -5.05 -26.37
N GLY A 438 -18.07 -5.79 -27.05
CA GLY A 438 -17.66 -6.76 -28.08
C GLY A 438 -16.85 -6.13 -29.24
N HIS A 439 -16.95 -4.81 -29.42
CA HIS A 439 -16.16 -4.06 -30.41
C HIS A 439 -14.77 -3.64 -29.88
N ALA A 440 -14.48 -3.87 -28.61
CA ALA A 440 -13.21 -3.51 -27.99
C ALA A 440 -12.13 -4.57 -28.27
N HIS A 441 -11.46 -4.48 -29.41
CA HIS A 441 -10.55 -5.50 -29.92
C HIS A 441 -9.38 -5.87 -29.02
N LYS A 442 -8.95 -4.99 -28.11
CA LYS A 442 -7.84 -5.22 -27.17
C LYS A 442 -8.30 -5.57 -25.76
N LEU A 443 -9.60 -5.60 -25.50
CA LEU A 443 -10.12 -5.91 -24.18
C LEU A 443 -9.92 -7.40 -23.88
N GLU A 444 -9.07 -7.70 -22.91
CA GLU A 444 -8.72 -9.06 -22.48
C GLU A 444 -9.41 -9.46 -21.19
N ASN A 445 -9.59 -8.48 -20.28
CA ASN A 445 -10.11 -8.71 -18.94
C ASN A 445 -11.33 -7.82 -18.67
N LEU A 446 -12.46 -8.44 -18.33
CA LEU A 446 -13.71 -7.78 -17.96
C LEU A 446 -14.13 -8.25 -16.56
N VAL A 447 -14.27 -7.32 -15.63
CA VAL A 447 -14.79 -7.59 -14.28
C VAL A 447 -16.11 -6.87 -14.12
N ILE A 448 -17.18 -7.61 -13.79
CA ILE A 448 -18.52 -7.08 -13.51
C ILE A 448 -18.94 -7.58 -12.14
N ASP A 449 -18.97 -6.67 -11.16
CA ASP A 449 -19.32 -6.98 -9.78
C ASP A 449 -20.55 -6.16 -9.35
N CYS A 450 -21.63 -6.85 -8.98
CA CYS A 450 -22.85 -6.25 -8.44
C CYS A 450 -23.51 -5.17 -9.31
N CYS A 451 -23.33 -5.19 -10.63
CA CYS A 451 -24.09 -4.36 -11.56
C CYS A 451 -25.47 -4.98 -11.77
N SER A 452 -26.52 -4.40 -11.16
CA SER A 452 -27.85 -5.03 -11.03
C SER A 452 -28.55 -5.27 -12.37
N LYS A 453 -28.30 -4.42 -13.37
CA LYS A 453 -28.92 -4.49 -14.71
C LYS A 453 -28.08 -5.28 -15.74
N VAL A 454 -26.97 -5.90 -15.32
CA VAL A 454 -26.12 -6.72 -16.17
C VAL A 454 -26.30 -8.19 -15.82
N SER A 455 -26.55 -9.03 -16.85
CA SER A 455 -26.64 -10.47 -16.73
C SER A 455 -25.29 -11.16 -16.96
N LEU A 456 -25.11 -12.34 -16.37
CA LEU A 456 -23.94 -13.19 -16.67
C LEU A 456 -23.85 -13.52 -18.16
N GLN A 457 -25.00 -13.73 -18.83
CA GLN A 457 -25.07 -14.09 -20.24
C GLN A 457 -24.53 -12.97 -21.13
N ALA A 458 -24.84 -11.71 -20.83
CA ALA A 458 -24.31 -10.56 -21.58
C ALA A 458 -22.79 -10.39 -21.38
N ALA A 459 -22.29 -10.67 -20.19
CA ALA A 459 -20.85 -10.59 -19.90
C ALA A 459 -20.04 -11.70 -20.59
N GLN A 460 -20.63 -12.91 -20.68
CA GLN A 460 -19.97 -14.06 -21.30
C GLN A 460 -19.80 -13.86 -22.82
N GLY A 461 -18.57 -14.07 -23.30
CA GLY A 461 -18.25 -13.94 -24.74
C GLY A 461 -17.76 -12.55 -25.16
N VAL A 462 -17.79 -11.55 -24.29
CA VAL A 462 -17.24 -10.22 -24.60
C VAL A 462 -15.70 -10.27 -24.68
N THR A 463 -15.07 -10.97 -23.73
CA THR A 463 -13.60 -11.08 -23.66
C THR A 463 -13.17 -12.51 -23.31
N LYS A 464 -11.83 -12.76 -23.36
CA LYS A 464 -11.24 -14.07 -22.98
C LYS A 464 -11.34 -14.36 -21.48
N LEU A 465 -11.21 -13.32 -20.63
CA LEU A 465 -11.25 -13.44 -19.17
C LEU A 465 -12.41 -12.59 -18.66
N VAL A 466 -13.45 -13.25 -18.15
CA VAL A 466 -14.60 -12.58 -17.53
C VAL A 466 -14.72 -13.01 -16.10
N HIS A 467 -14.73 -12.04 -15.18
CA HIS A 467 -15.14 -12.22 -13.80
C HIS A 467 -16.51 -11.58 -13.60
N TYR A 468 -17.47 -12.34 -13.10
CA TYR A 468 -18.81 -11.86 -12.82
C TYR A 468 -19.24 -12.30 -11.41
N SER A 469 -19.64 -11.35 -10.57
CA SER A 469 -20.15 -11.62 -9.23
C SER A 469 -21.39 -10.76 -8.93
N ARG A 470 -22.36 -11.35 -8.25
CA ARG A 470 -23.49 -10.63 -7.62
C ARG A 470 -23.34 -10.48 -6.10
N ASN A 471 -22.23 -10.95 -5.55
CA ASN A 471 -21.99 -10.94 -4.13
C ASN A 471 -21.35 -9.62 -3.69
N ILE A 472 -22.10 -8.82 -2.93
CA ILE A 472 -21.66 -7.51 -2.42
C ILE A 472 -20.37 -7.63 -1.58
N SER A 473 -20.17 -8.74 -0.85
CA SER A 473 -18.96 -8.94 -0.05
C SER A 473 -17.69 -8.98 -0.90
N ASP A 474 -17.74 -9.54 -2.11
CA ASP A 474 -16.60 -9.62 -3.00
C ASP A 474 -16.23 -8.24 -3.57
N ALA A 475 -17.23 -7.39 -3.85
CA ALA A 475 -17.02 -6.03 -4.36
C ALA A 475 -16.29 -5.12 -3.37
N PHE A 476 -16.53 -5.28 -2.06
CA PHE A 476 -15.87 -4.49 -1.00
C PHE A 476 -14.55 -5.09 -0.53
N MET A 477 -14.41 -6.42 -0.53
CA MET A 477 -13.19 -7.10 -0.07
C MET A 477 -11.99 -6.83 -0.98
N THR A 478 -12.20 -6.67 -2.29
CA THR A 478 -11.11 -6.38 -3.24
C THR A 478 -10.62 -4.93 -3.20
N VAL A 479 -11.40 -4.01 -2.63
CA VAL A 479 -11.05 -2.58 -2.53
C VAL A 479 -10.09 -2.29 -1.38
N GLY A 480 -10.03 -3.15 -0.35
CA GLY A 480 -9.23 -2.92 0.87
C GLY A 480 -8.08 -3.89 1.12
N LEU A 481 -8.02 -5.04 0.43
CA LEU A 481 -7.17 -6.16 0.85
C LEU A 481 -5.93 -6.43 -0.02
N LYS A 482 -5.75 -5.76 -1.16
CA LYS A 482 -4.51 -5.94 -1.96
C LYS A 482 -3.29 -5.24 -1.38
N ASP A 483 -3.47 -4.41 -0.35
CA ASP A 483 -2.42 -3.62 0.29
C ASP A 483 -2.25 -3.92 1.81
N CYS A 484 -2.80 -5.02 2.33
CA CYS A 484 -2.59 -5.48 3.72
C CYS A 484 -1.52 -6.57 3.81
#